data_5720da0248011ad01971c8c77eee98ce
#
_entry.id   5720da0248011ad01971c8c77eee98ce
#
_cell.length_a   1.000
_cell.length_b   1.000
_cell.length_c   1.000
_cell.angle_alpha   90.00
_cell.angle_beta   90.00
_cell.angle_gamma   90.00
#
_symmetry.space_group_name_H-M   'P 1'
#
loop_
_entity.id
_entity.type
_entity.pdbx_description
1 polymer ?
#
loop_
_entity_poly.entity_id
_entity_poly.type
_entity_poly.pdbx_seq_one_letter_code
_entity_poly.pdbx_strand_id
1 'polypeptide(L)'
;KDKKQVIGDEISDDYIKSFLQYDPADGVTSPSAHKLVKAYRGLRIDDFERFVGFFVEAGYELDGKDEHGQTFVEQIADQRNAAEYIEIINNARG
;
A
#
# COMPACT_ATOMS: atom_id res chain seq x y z
N LYS A 1 27.39 1.51 -6.81
CA LYS A 1 26.99 1.81 -6.72
C LYS A 1 26.43 2.37 -6.86
N ASP A 2 26.49 2.45 -6.94
CA ASP A 2 26.01 3.05 -6.82
C ASP A 2 25.20 3.61 -7.04
N LYS A 3 25.09 3.76 -7.07
CA LYS A 3 24.31 4.17 -7.05
C LYS A 3 23.73 5.00 -7.17
N LYS A 4 23.64 5.26 -7.30
CA LYS A 4 23.06 5.91 -7.35
C LYS A 4 22.53 6.76 -7.20
N GLN A 5 22.64 7.15 -7.19
CA GLN A 5 22.10 7.97 -7.00
C GLN A 5 21.29 8.61 -7.18
N VAL A 6 21.19 8.69 -6.89
CA VAL A 6 20.32 9.19 -7.28
C VAL A 6 19.59 10.28 -6.89
N ILE A 7 19.62 10.97 -7.05
CA ILE A 7 18.93 12.12 -7.08
C ILE A 7 17.80 12.22 -6.10
N GLY A 8 17.87 11.67 -4.98
CA GLY A 8 16.91 11.84 -3.94
C GLY A 8 15.49 11.38 -4.23
N ASP A 9 15.26 10.79 -5.37
CA ASP A 9 13.93 10.34 -5.71
C ASP A 9 13.70 8.89 -5.35
N GLU A 10 14.75 8.16 -5.16
CA GLU A 10 14.61 6.75 -4.87
C GLU A 10 14.38 6.53 -3.38
N ILE A 11 13.32 5.82 -3.07
CA ILE A 11 12.96 5.51 -1.69
C ILE A 11 13.48 4.13 -1.35
N SER A 12 14.10 3.99 -0.18
CA SER A 12 14.68 2.72 0.24
C SER A 12 13.59 1.70 0.58
N ASP A 13 13.96 0.43 0.50
CA ASP A 13 13.06 -0.65 0.88
C ASP A 13 12.66 -0.52 2.35
N ASP A 14 13.59 -0.10 3.20
CA ASP A 14 13.29 0.07 4.62
C ASP A 14 12.20 1.09 4.84
N TYR A 15 12.25 2.19 4.10
CA TYR A 15 11.20 3.21 4.21
C TYR A 15 9.86 2.64 3.76
N ILE A 16 9.86 1.94 2.62
CA ILE A 16 8.63 1.35 2.10
C ILE A 16 8.06 0.34 3.10
N LYS A 17 8.92 -0.50 3.65
CA LYS A 17 8.48 -1.49 4.63
C LYS A 17 7.96 -0.85 5.91
N SER A 18 8.39 0.37 6.22
CA SER A 18 7.92 1.05 7.42
C SER A 18 6.42 1.27 7.40
N PHE A 19 5.81 1.32 6.23
CA PHE A 19 4.36 1.44 6.13
C PHE A 19 3.63 0.21 6.66
N LEU A 20 4.34 -0.91 6.77
CA LEU A 20 3.76 -2.13 7.38
C LEU A 20 3.59 -1.99 8.89
N GLN A 21 4.16 -0.93 9.47
CA GLN A 21 4.09 -0.70 10.91
C GLN A 21 2.88 0.15 11.31
N TYR A 22 2.15 0.70 10.35
CA TYR A 22 0.99 1.54 10.66
C TYR A 22 -0.21 0.67 11.03
N ASP A 23 -0.69 0.83 12.24
CA ASP A 23 -1.87 0.11 12.72
C ASP A 23 -2.99 1.10 13.00
N PRO A 24 -4.24 0.69 12.75
CA PRO A 24 -5.38 1.59 13.02
C PRO A 24 -5.59 1.74 14.53
N ALA A 25 -6.05 2.92 14.92
CA ALA A 25 -6.30 3.20 16.32
C ALA A 25 -7.74 2.88 16.73
N ASP A 26 -8.61 2.63 15.75
CA ASP A 26 -10.06 2.47 16.03
C ASP A 26 -10.46 1.08 16.49
N GLY A 27 -9.59 0.10 16.34
CA GLY A 27 -9.90 -1.28 16.76
C GLY A 27 -10.91 -1.99 15.86
N VAL A 28 -11.33 -1.36 14.79
CA VAL A 28 -12.34 -1.90 13.87
C VAL A 28 -11.77 -2.15 12.49
N THR A 29 -11.01 -1.18 11.99
CA THR A 29 -10.39 -1.28 10.67
C THR A 29 -9.37 -2.41 10.66
N SER A 30 -9.41 -3.24 9.62
CA SER A 30 -8.39 -4.26 9.44
C SER A 30 -7.01 -3.60 9.38
N PRO A 31 -6.01 -4.12 10.11
CA PRO A 31 -4.65 -3.59 9.98
C PRO A 31 -4.18 -3.60 8.53
N SER A 32 -4.55 -4.63 7.77
CA SER A 32 -4.19 -4.72 6.35
C SER A 32 -4.76 -3.54 5.56
N ALA A 33 -6.04 -3.23 5.74
CA ALA A 33 -6.67 -2.13 5.04
C ALA A 33 -6.02 -0.80 5.40
N HIS A 34 -5.71 -0.60 6.68
CA HIS A 34 -5.11 0.63 7.15
C HIS A 34 -3.73 0.86 6.53
N LYS A 35 -2.92 -0.19 6.48
CA LYS A 35 -1.58 -0.11 5.91
C LYS A 35 -1.63 0.24 4.43
N LEU A 36 -2.57 -0.35 3.69
CA LEU A 36 -2.72 -0.05 2.27
C LEU A 36 -3.11 1.40 2.03
N VAL A 37 -4.02 1.93 2.84
CA VAL A 37 -4.45 3.32 2.71
C VAL A 37 -3.28 4.26 2.99
N LYS A 38 -2.50 3.98 4.03
CA LYS A 38 -1.35 4.82 4.36
C LYS A 38 -0.33 4.81 3.23
N ALA A 39 -0.06 3.64 2.67
CA ALA A 39 0.88 3.53 1.55
C ALA A 39 0.36 4.25 0.31
N TYR A 40 -0.92 4.13 0.05
CA TYR A 40 -1.55 4.81 -1.10
C TYR A 40 -1.36 6.32 -1.01
N ARG A 41 -1.50 6.87 0.19
CA ARG A 41 -1.38 8.31 0.39
C ARG A 41 0.07 8.79 0.41
N GLY A 42 0.97 7.92 0.83
CA GLY A 42 2.36 8.32 1.05
C GLY A 42 3.36 7.91 0.00
N LEU A 43 2.98 7.02 -0.91
CA LEU A 43 3.90 6.48 -1.91
C LEU A 43 3.42 6.76 -3.32
N ARG A 44 4.39 6.95 -4.21
CA ARG A 44 4.10 7.07 -5.63
C ARG A 44 3.79 5.67 -6.16
N ILE A 45 3.26 5.63 -7.39
CA ILE A 45 2.80 4.36 -7.96
C ILE A 45 3.89 3.27 -7.98
N ASP A 46 5.09 3.63 -8.38
CA ASP A 46 6.18 2.66 -8.45
C ASP A 46 6.54 2.10 -7.08
N ASP A 47 6.55 2.97 -6.09
CA ASP A 47 6.89 2.55 -4.73
C ASP A 47 5.74 1.80 -4.08
N PHE A 48 4.53 2.15 -4.44
CA PHE A 48 3.36 1.44 -3.96
C PHE A 48 3.39 -0.02 -4.45
N GLU A 49 3.80 -0.22 -5.70
CA GLU A 49 3.91 -1.56 -6.24
C GLU A 49 4.91 -2.39 -5.44
N ARG A 50 6.04 -1.79 -5.09
CA ARG A 50 7.02 -2.46 -4.24
C ARG A 50 6.44 -2.79 -2.87
N PHE A 51 5.70 -1.82 -2.31
CA PHE A 51 5.06 -2.01 -1.02
C PHE A 51 4.11 -3.20 -1.04
N VAL A 52 3.31 -3.31 -2.11
CA VAL A 52 2.34 -4.41 -2.21
C VAL A 52 3.06 -5.75 -2.23
N GLY A 53 4.21 -5.81 -2.89
CA GLY A 53 5.02 -7.03 -2.88
C GLY A 53 5.42 -7.43 -1.48
N PHE A 54 5.94 -6.49 -0.69
CA PHE A 54 6.31 -6.77 0.69
C PHE A 54 5.09 -7.10 1.54
N PHE A 55 3.99 -6.41 1.29
CA PHE A 55 2.74 -6.57 2.02
C PHE A 55 2.21 -8.01 1.88
N VAL A 56 2.14 -8.49 0.65
CA VAL A 56 1.66 -9.84 0.38
C VAL A 56 2.63 -10.87 0.94
N GLU A 57 3.92 -10.62 0.80
CA GLU A 57 4.94 -11.53 1.29
C GLU A 57 4.89 -11.67 2.81
N ALA A 58 4.49 -10.59 3.49
CA ALA A 58 4.35 -10.59 4.94
C ALA A 58 3.06 -11.27 5.40
N GLY A 59 2.19 -11.65 4.48
CA GLY A 59 0.98 -12.39 4.82
C GLY A 59 -0.24 -11.53 5.10
N TYR A 60 -0.20 -10.25 4.77
CA TYR A 60 -1.36 -9.38 4.98
C TYR A 60 -2.39 -9.57 3.86
N GLU A 61 -3.63 -9.18 4.13
CA GLU A 61 -4.74 -9.40 3.22
C GLU A 61 -5.03 -8.17 2.36
N LEU A 62 -5.12 -8.38 1.05
CA LEU A 62 -5.46 -7.30 0.13
C LEU A 62 -6.92 -6.88 0.24
N ASP A 63 -7.76 -7.75 0.79
CA ASP A 63 -9.20 -7.52 0.91
C ASP A 63 -9.67 -7.22 2.33
N GLY A 64 -8.75 -6.81 3.20
CA GLY A 64 -9.13 -6.39 4.54
C GLY A 64 -10.08 -5.21 4.48
N LYS A 65 -11.04 -5.14 5.39
CA LYS A 65 -12.08 -4.12 5.37
C LYS A 65 -11.86 -3.06 6.44
N ASP A 66 -12.30 -1.84 6.11
CA ASP A 66 -12.21 -0.73 7.05
C ASP A 66 -13.43 -0.72 7.97
N GLU A 67 -13.55 0.36 8.75
CA GLU A 67 -14.65 0.52 9.70
C GLU A 67 -16.02 0.62 9.02
N HIS A 68 -16.02 0.91 7.72
CA HIS A 68 -17.26 1.02 6.95
C HIS A 68 -17.55 -0.26 6.15
N GLY A 69 -16.74 -1.30 6.33
CA GLY A 69 -16.92 -2.55 5.62
C GLY A 69 -16.42 -2.52 4.18
N GLN A 70 -15.59 -1.55 3.85
CA GLN A 70 -15.06 -1.41 2.50
C GLN A 70 -13.62 -1.90 2.40
N THR A 71 -13.28 -2.57 1.30
CA THR A 71 -11.90 -2.93 1.04
C THR A 71 -11.12 -1.70 0.59
N PHE A 72 -9.80 -1.81 0.57
CA PHE A 72 -8.96 -0.72 0.08
C PHE A 72 -9.37 -0.29 -1.34
N VAL A 73 -9.58 -1.27 -2.22
CA VAL A 73 -9.98 -0.98 -3.60
C VAL A 73 -11.29 -0.21 -3.63
N GLU A 74 -12.24 -0.62 -2.80
CA GLU A 74 -13.53 0.07 -2.74
C GLU A 74 -13.39 1.50 -2.23
N GLN A 75 -12.48 1.72 -1.29
CA GLN A 75 -12.27 3.06 -0.74
C GLN A 75 -11.76 4.04 -1.78
N ILE A 76 -10.89 3.59 -2.69
CA ILE A 76 -10.26 4.48 -3.65
C ILE A 76 -10.87 4.40 -5.04
N ALA A 77 -11.92 3.60 -5.21
CA ALA A 77 -12.48 3.31 -6.52
C ALA A 77 -12.91 4.57 -7.29
N ASP A 78 -13.31 5.61 -6.57
CA ASP A 78 -13.77 6.85 -7.21
C ASP A 78 -12.69 7.94 -7.22
N GLN A 79 -11.46 7.62 -6.83
CA GLN A 79 -10.37 8.58 -6.85
C GLN A 79 -9.80 8.70 -8.25
N ARG A 80 -9.36 9.91 -8.59
CA ARG A 80 -8.91 10.20 -9.95
C ARG A 80 -7.75 9.31 -10.42
N ASN A 81 -6.76 9.10 -9.59
CA ASN A 81 -5.56 8.36 -9.99
C ASN A 81 -5.51 6.96 -9.44
N ALA A 82 -6.66 6.41 -9.05
CA ALA A 82 -6.68 5.12 -8.38
C ALA A 82 -6.53 3.93 -9.32
N ALA A 83 -6.83 4.11 -10.60
CA ALA A 83 -6.87 2.97 -11.53
C ALA A 83 -5.58 2.17 -11.52
N GLU A 84 -4.44 2.85 -11.55
CA GLU A 84 -3.15 2.15 -11.57
C GLU A 84 -2.88 1.43 -10.26
N TYR A 85 -3.29 2.04 -9.15
CA TYR A 85 -3.13 1.41 -7.83
C TYR A 85 -4.02 0.18 -7.72
N ILE A 86 -5.24 0.28 -8.22
CA ILE A 86 -6.17 -0.85 -8.21
C ILE A 86 -5.62 -1.99 -9.07
N GLU A 87 -5.03 -1.67 -10.21
CA GLU A 87 -4.43 -2.67 -11.07
C GLU A 87 -3.31 -3.42 -10.35
N ILE A 88 -2.49 -2.70 -9.59
CA ILE A 88 -1.42 -3.33 -8.83
C ILE A 88 -2.00 -4.33 -7.84
N ILE A 89 -3.08 -3.95 -7.15
CA ILE A 89 -3.73 -4.84 -6.19
C ILE A 89 -4.28 -6.09 -6.90
N ASN A 90 -4.94 -5.90 -8.03
CA ASN A 90 -5.51 -7.03 -8.77
C ASN A 90 -4.43 -7.97 -9.27
N ASN A 91 -3.31 -7.44 -9.72
CA ASN A 91 -2.19 -8.27 -10.16
C ASN A 91 -1.58 -9.03 -9.00
N ALA A 92 -1.56 -8.44 -7.82
CA ALA A 92 -1.01 -9.09 -6.65
C ALA A 92 -1.88 -10.22 -6.13
N ARG A 93 -3.16 -10.19 -6.45
CA ARG A 93 -4.06 -11.28 -6.05
C ARG A 93 -3.75 -12.57 -6.80
N GLY A 94 -3.03 -12.42 -7.87
CA GLY A 94 -2.69 -13.53 -8.70
C GLY A 94 -3.65 -13.80 -9.77
#